data_ec9d0b7e43d85f08965b6b2ca2d78d33
#
_entry.id   ec9d0b7e43d85f08965b6b2ca2d78d33
#
_cell.length_a   1.000
_cell.length_b   1.000
_cell.length_c   1.000
_cell.angle_alpha   90.00
_cell.angle_beta   90.00
_cell.angle_gamma   90.00
#
_symmetry.space_group_name_H-M   'P 1'
#
loop_
_entity.id
_entity.type
_entity.pdbx_description
1 polymer ?
#
loop_
_entity_poly.entity_id
_entity_poly.type
_entity_poly.pdbx_seq_one_letter_code
_entity_poly.pdbx_strand_id
1 'polypeptide(L)'
;MKIVACNSNMPLAQAVADNLGLPLVKASIRRFADMEIFVEFHENIRGEDVFVIQSTSFPANDHLMELLITLDALRRSSARRVTAVIPYFGYARQDRKSGPRTPISAKLVANLITEAGADRVLTLDLHAGQIQGFFDIPVDNLYAAPLFARDIQERFAGRDLMVVSPDVGGVVRARAIATRLHTDLAIIDKRRERAGVSEVMNVIGDVTGRDCIIVDDIIDSGGTHCNAADALMRNGARSVSAYVTHGVFSGGAVARVGAAPIEMMTVTDSIAATEAVRNSANTRQLPIAALLAEAMRRISEESSVSSLFD
;
A
#
# COMPACT_ATOMS: atom_id res chain seq x y z
N MET A 1 -7.99 -24.15 1.97
CA MET A 1 -7.88 -22.69 2.00
C MET A 1 -9.22 -22.05 1.68
N LYS A 2 -9.64 -21.05 2.42
CA LYS A 2 -10.86 -20.26 2.25
C LYS A 2 -10.50 -18.77 2.21
N ILE A 3 -11.24 -17.98 1.43
CA ILE A 3 -10.99 -16.54 1.26
C ILE A 3 -12.21 -15.76 1.71
N VAL A 4 -12.04 -14.93 2.73
CA VAL A 4 -13.06 -14.00 3.22
C VAL A 4 -12.73 -12.60 2.71
N ALA A 5 -13.69 -11.95 2.06
CA ALA A 5 -13.58 -10.56 1.68
C ALA A 5 -14.36 -9.68 2.65
N CYS A 6 -13.71 -8.69 3.24
CA CYS A 6 -14.39 -7.59 3.89
C CYS A 6 -14.70 -6.44 2.88
N ASN A 7 -15.28 -5.35 3.36
CA ASN A 7 -15.92 -4.36 2.48
C ASN A 7 -14.98 -3.30 1.88
N SER A 8 -13.72 -3.17 2.36
CA SER A 8 -12.86 -2.06 1.93
C SER A 8 -12.45 -2.10 0.45
N ASN A 9 -12.31 -3.33 -0.12
CA ASN A 9 -11.86 -3.50 -1.50
C ASN A 9 -12.35 -4.83 -2.09
N MET A 10 -13.65 -4.96 -2.28
CA MET A 10 -14.27 -6.16 -2.85
C MET A 10 -13.73 -6.52 -4.25
N PRO A 11 -13.49 -5.56 -5.17
CA PRO A 11 -12.92 -5.88 -6.48
C PRO A 11 -11.55 -6.57 -6.38
N LEU A 12 -10.65 -6.12 -5.50
CA LEU A 12 -9.36 -6.78 -5.29
C LEU A 12 -9.53 -8.18 -4.71
N ALA A 13 -10.40 -8.35 -3.72
CA ALA A 13 -10.65 -9.65 -3.12
C ALA A 13 -11.20 -10.67 -4.12
N GLN A 14 -12.11 -10.23 -4.99
CA GLN A 14 -12.64 -11.07 -6.08
C GLN A 14 -11.55 -11.43 -7.08
N ALA A 15 -10.74 -10.46 -7.51
CA ALA A 15 -9.62 -10.71 -8.42
C ALA A 15 -8.57 -11.68 -7.84
N VAL A 16 -8.31 -11.61 -6.53
CA VAL A 16 -7.43 -12.59 -5.83
C VAL A 16 -8.06 -13.98 -5.85
N ALA A 17 -9.34 -14.09 -5.53
CA ALA A 17 -10.09 -15.35 -5.56
C ALA A 17 -10.09 -15.99 -6.96
N ASP A 18 -10.31 -15.18 -8.00
CA ASP A 18 -10.27 -15.61 -9.40
C ASP A 18 -8.88 -16.12 -9.79
N ASN A 19 -7.80 -15.45 -9.38
CA ASN A 19 -6.41 -15.90 -9.60
C ASN A 19 -6.09 -17.22 -8.90
N LEU A 20 -6.74 -17.52 -7.78
CA LEU A 20 -6.58 -18.77 -7.02
C LEU A 20 -7.52 -19.87 -7.51
N GLY A 21 -8.50 -19.54 -8.37
CA GLY A 21 -9.54 -20.48 -8.79
C GLY A 21 -10.48 -20.91 -7.65
N LEU A 22 -10.66 -20.05 -6.63
CA LEU A 22 -11.46 -20.33 -5.45
C LEU A 22 -12.62 -19.33 -5.33
N PRO A 23 -13.78 -19.76 -4.81
CA PRO A 23 -14.84 -18.82 -4.49
C PRO A 23 -14.53 -18.04 -3.19
N LEU A 24 -15.09 -16.85 -3.08
CA LEU A 24 -15.17 -16.14 -1.81
C LEU A 24 -16.13 -16.88 -0.86
N VAL A 25 -15.79 -16.88 0.44
CA VAL A 25 -16.66 -17.40 1.49
C VAL A 25 -17.97 -16.63 1.53
N LYS A 26 -19.08 -17.33 1.60
CA LYS A 26 -20.40 -16.73 1.77
C LYS A 26 -20.52 -16.16 3.18
N ALA A 27 -20.50 -14.84 3.29
CA ALA A 27 -20.61 -14.12 4.54
C ALA A 27 -21.51 -12.87 4.40
N SER A 28 -22.15 -12.50 5.48
CA SER A 28 -22.80 -11.20 5.63
C SER A 28 -21.94 -10.31 6.52
N ILE A 29 -21.35 -9.28 5.95
CA ILE A 29 -20.61 -8.25 6.68
C ILE A 29 -21.33 -6.93 6.43
N ARG A 30 -22.09 -6.48 7.42
CA ARG A 30 -23.01 -5.35 7.30
C ARG A 30 -23.00 -4.50 8.56
N ARG A 31 -23.69 -3.36 8.51
CA ARG A 31 -23.87 -2.46 9.65
C ARG A 31 -25.30 -2.47 10.12
N PHE A 32 -25.49 -2.36 11.43
CA PHE A 32 -26.77 -2.02 12.02
C PHE A 32 -27.09 -0.53 11.80
N ALA A 33 -28.31 -0.10 12.19
CA ALA A 33 -28.74 1.29 12.04
C ALA A 33 -27.91 2.30 12.85
N ASP A 34 -27.34 1.85 13.95
CA ASP A 34 -26.40 2.60 14.81
C ASP A 34 -24.94 2.53 14.36
N MET A 35 -24.69 1.92 13.19
CA MET A 35 -23.39 1.75 12.56
C MET A 35 -22.49 0.68 13.19
N GLU A 36 -22.94 -0.07 14.19
CA GLU A 36 -22.21 -1.26 14.65
C GLU A 36 -22.08 -2.30 13.55
N ILE A 37 -20.94 -3.00 13.54
CA ILE A 37 -20.62 -3.98 12.49
C ILE A 37 -21.11 -5.37 12.93
N PHE A 38 -21.76 -6.06 12.00
CA PHE A 38 -22.23 -7.43 12.16
C PHE A 38 -21.57 -8.33 11.14
N VAL A 39 -21.06 -9.48 11.58
CA VAL A 39 -20.44 -10.51 10.73
C VAL A 39 -21.11 -11.85 10.96
N GLU A 40 -21.50 -12.53 9.88
CA GLU A 40 -22.06 -13.88 9.90
C GLU A 40 -21.53 -14.67 8.70
N PHE A 41 -21.04 -15.88 8.94
CA PHE A 41 -20.64 -16.84 7.90
C PHE A 41 -21.76 -17.80 7.60
N HIS A 42 -22.06 -17.98 6.31
CA HIS A 42 -23.17 -18.86 5.85
C HIS A 42 -22.66 -20.22 5.35
N GLU A 43 -21.41 -20.56 5.62
CA GLU A 43 -20.83 -21.87 5.32
C GLU A 43 -19.88 -22.32 6.43
N ASN A 44 -19.55 -23.60 6.44
CA ASN A 44 -18.66 -24.15 7.43
C ASN A 44 -17.20 -23.74 7.14
N ILE A 45 -16.55 -23.18 8.16
CA ILE A 45 -15.14 -22.75 8.13
C ILE A 45 -14.28 -23.42 9.19
N ARG A 46 -14.87 -24.37 9.96
CA ARG A 46 -14.16 -25.12 10.99
C ARG A 46 -13.00 -25.93 10.41
N GLY A 47 -11.82 -25.76 11.00
CA GLY A 47 -10.60 -26.47 10.57
C GLY A 47 -9.99 -25.98 9.27
N GLU A 48 -10.52 -24.92 8.66
CA GLU A 48 -10.01 -24.33 7.42
C GLU A 48 -8.83 -23.38 7.67
N ASP A 49 -7.95 -23.26 6.67
CA ASP A 49 -6.95 -22.21 6.56
C ASP A 49 -7.63 -21.01 5.87
N VAL A 50 -7.81 -19.92 6.59
CA VAL A 50 -8.65 -18.78 6.16
C VAL A 50 -7.82 -17.53 5.97
N PHE A 51 -7.99 -16.89 4.82
CA PHE A 51 -7.38 -15.60 4.49
C PHE A 51 -8.47 -14.52 4.46
N VAL A 52 -8.31 -13.48 5.29
CA VAL A 52 -9.24 -12.34 5.38
C VAL A 52 -8.64 -11.15 4.66
N ILE A 53 -9.23 -10.71 3.56
CA ILE A 53 -8.74 -9.58 2.76
C ILE A 53 -9.45 -8.30 3.20
N GLN A 54 -8.69 -7.36 3.79
CA GLN A 54 -9.19 -6.06 4.22
C GLN A 54 -8.08 -5.02 4.26
N SER A 55 -8.13 -4.03 3.40
CA SER A 55 -7.32 -2.82 3.55
C SER A 55 -7.90 -1.92 4.64
N THR A 56 -7.06 -1.46 5.58
CA THR A 56 -7.50 -0.55 6.64
C THR A 56 -7.39 0.92 6.20
N SER A 57 -7.85 1.19 4.96
CA SER A 57 -7.96 2.50 4.34
C SER A 57 -9.19 3.27 4.83
N PHE A 58 -9.39 4.50 4.31
CA PHE A 58 -10.57 5.31 4.66
C PHE A 58 -11.89 4.61 4.32
N PRO A 59 -12.84 4.63 5.25
CA PRO A 59 -12.80 5.11 6.64
C PRO A 59 -12.04 4.13 7.55
N ALA A 60 -10.82 4.52 7.96
CA ALA A 60 -9.84 3.62 8.56
C ALA A 60 -10.32 2.92 9.85
N ASN A 61 -11.00 3.65 10.74
CA ASN A 61 -11.52 3.08 11.98
C ASN A 61 -12.58 2.01 11.73
N ASP A 62 -13.43 2.25 10.75
CA ASP A 62 -14.51 1.33 10.38
C ASP A 62 -13.95 0.05 9.76
N HIS A 63 -13.03 0.19 8.82
CA HIS A 63 -12.40 -0.97 8.18
C HIS A 63 -11.50 -1.76 9.15
N LEU A 64 -10.84 -1.08 10.09
CA LEU A 64 -10.10 -1.76 11.15
C LEU A 64 -11.05 -2.54 12.06
N MET A 65 -12.13 -1.92 12.55
CA MET A 65 -13.09 -2.62 13.41
C MET A 65 -13.76 -3.79 12.69
N GLU A 66 -14.09 -3.63 11.41
CA GLU A 66 -14.63 -4.70 10.57
C GLU A 66 -13.66 -5.90 10.47
N LEU A 67 -12.37 -5.62 10.27
CA LEU A 67 -11.33 -6.66 10.29
C LEU A 67 -11.30 -7.37 11.65
N LEU A 68 -11.25 -6.64 12.76
CA LEU A 68 -11.15 -7.22 14.11
C LEU A 68 -12.34 -8.13 14.43
N ILE A 69 -13.57 -7.67 14.14
CA ILE A 69 -14.79 -8.46 14.37
C ILE A 69 -14.80 -9.71 13.45
N THR A 70 -14.32 -9.59 12.21
CA THR A 70 -14.22 -10.73 11.30
C THR A 70 -13.22 -11.77 11.79
N LEU A 71 -12.06 -11.34 12.31
CA LEU A 71 -11.05 -12.23 12.89
C LEU A 71 -11.61 -12.97 14.12
N ASP A 72 -12.29 -12.26 15.04
CA ASP A 72 -12.91 -12.88 16.22
C ASP A 72 -14.00 -13.89 15.82
N ALA A 73 -14.82 -13.57 14.83
CA ALA A 73 -15.85 -14.48 14.34
C ALA A 73 -15.26 -15.77 13.74
N LEU A 74 -14.14 -15.68 13.01
CA LEU A 74 -13.41 -16.84 12.47
C LEU A 74 -12.79 -17.69 13.56
N ARG A 75 -12.17 -17.07 14.56
CA ARG A 75 -11.62 -17.75 15.75
C ARG A 75 -12.71 -18.52 16.51
N ARG A 76 -13.87 -17.89 16.75
CA ARG A 76 -15.03 -18.52 17.41
C ARG A 76 -15.66 -19.63 16.58
N SER A 77 -15.54 -19.54 15.25
CA SER A 77 -15.99 -20.58 14.31
C SER A 77 -14.97 -21.73 14.18
N SER A 78 -13.89 -21.72 14.96
CA SER A 78 -12.84 -22.74 14.99
C SER A 78 -12.12 -22.92 13.65
N ALA A 79 -11.83 -21.82 12.93
CA ALA A 79 -10.86 -21.83 11.83
C ALA A 79 -9.52 -22.40 12.36
N ARG A 80 -8.80 -23.14 11.52
CA ARG A 80 -7.52 -23.75 11.92
C ARG A 80 -6.39 -22.71 12.00
N ARG A 81 -6.35 -21.81 11.02
CA ARG A 81 -5.38 -20.70 10.92
C ARG A 81 -6.06 -19.54 10.24
N VAL A 82 -5.83 -18.35 10.74
CA VAL A 82 -6.39 -17.12 10.17
C VAL A 82 -5.26 -16.17 9.78
N THR A 83 -5.12 -15.91 8.48
CA THR A 83 -4.18 -14.93 7.95
C THR A 83 -4.91 -13.64 7.61
N ALA A 84 -4.56 -12.54 8.26
CA ALA A 84 -5.05 -11.20 7.92
C ALA A 84 -4.26 -10.68 6.71
N VAL A 85 -4.91 -10.59 5.54
CA VAL A 85 -4.35 -10.01 4.32
C VAL A 85 -4.75 -8.55 4.29
N ILE A 86 -3.78 -7.67 4.56
CA ILE A 86 -3.98 -6.23 4.71
C ILE A 86 -3.17 -5.51 3.63
N PRO A 87 -3.70 -5.37 2.38
CA PRO A 87 -2.96 -4.76 1.28
C PRO A 87 -2.49 -3.33 1.58
N TYR A 88 -3.29 -2.57 2.32
CA TYR A 88 -2.89 -1.29 2.90
C TYR A 88 -3.08 -1.32 4.41
N PHE A 89 -1.98 -1.18 5.15
CA PHE A 89 -1.95 -1.13 6.61
C PHE A 89 -2.10 0.32 7.09
N GLY A 90 -3.28 0.69 7.50
CA GLY A 90 -3.57 2.00 8.08
C GLY A 90 -2.82 2.23 9.39
N TYR A 91 -2.66 3.50 9.80
CA TYR A 91 -1.86 3.91 10.96
C TYR A 91 -0.35 3.64 10.86
N ALA A 92 0.15 3.05 9.76
CA ALA A 92 1.57 2.73 9.57
C ALA A 92 2.49 3.95 9.71
N ARG A 93 2.02 5.15 9.36
CA ARG A 93 2.79 6.40 9.50
C ARG A 93 3.01 6.85 10.95
N GLN A 94 2.33 6.21 11.91
CA GLN A 94 2.49 6.45 13.34
C GLN A 94 3.29 5.30 14.00
N ASP A 95 4.45 5.00 13.42
CA ASP A 95 5.37 3.90 13.79
C ASP A 95 6.33 4.29 14.93
N ARG A 96 6.38 5.56 15.28
CA ARG A 96 7.24 6.12 16.32
C ARG A 96 6.59 7.36 16.96
N LYS A 97 7.09 7.74 18.12
CA LYS A 97 6.68 9.00 18.74
C LYS A 97 7.20 10.18 17.91
N SER A 98 6.31 10.98 17.38
CA SER A 98 6.62 12.21 16.63
C SER A 98 6.89 13.42 17.55
N GLY A 99 6.57 13.29 18.84
CA GLY A 99 6.75 14.32 19.85
C GLY A 99 6.49 13.79 21.27
N PRO A 100 6.63 14.63 22.30
CA PRO A 100 6.28 14.26 23.67
C PRO A 100 4.80 13.87 23.78
N ARG A 101 4.49 12.82 24.54
CA ARG A 101 3.12 12.38 24.86
C ARG A 101 2.30 11.94 23.65
N THR A 102 2.94 11.53 22.53
CA THR A 102 2.26 10.97 21.36
C THR A 102 2.25 9.44 21.42
N PRO A 103 1.23 8.78 20.83
CA PRO A 103 1.16 7.32 20.78
C PRO A 103 2.10 6.75 19.71
N ILE A 104 2.21 5.41 19.71
CA ILE A 104 2.70 4.61 18.57
C ILE A 104 1.51 3.79 18.08
N SER A 105 0.66 4.42 17.26
CA SER A 105 -0.62 3.82 16.86
C SER A 105 -0.45 2.57 16.01
N ALA A 106 0.63 2.46 15.23
CA ALA A 106 0.94 1.27 14.48
C ALA A 106 1.14 0.03 15.39
N LYS A 107 1.79 0.20 16.56
CA LYS A 107 1.93 -0.89 17.55
C LYS A 107 0.60 -1.25 18.19
N LEU A 108 -0.23 -0.26 18.52
CA LEU A 108 -1.58 -0.51 19.07
C LEU A 108 -2.41 -1.34 18.08
N VAL A 109 -2.44 -0.94 16.81
CA VAL A 109 -3.19 -1.65 15.75
C VAL A 109 -2.66 -3.08 15.57
N ALA A 110 -1.33 -3.27 15.57
CA ALA A 110 -0.72 -4.60 15.49
C ALA A 110 -1.19 -5.51 16.66
N ASN A 111 -1.19 -5.00 17.89
CA ASN A 111 -1.69 -5.73 19.05
C ASN A 111 -3.17 -6.10 18.91
N LEU A 112 -4.02 -5.15 18.49
CA LEU A 112 -5.45 -5.41 18.31
C LEU A 112 -5.72 -6.53 17.28
N ILE A 113 -5.00 -6.54 16.16
CA ILE A 113 -5.12 -7.57 15.12
C ILE A 113 -4.71 -8.95 15.67
N THR A 114 -3.61 -9.02 16.42
CA THR A 114 -3.14 -10.25 17.05
C THR A 114 -4.17 -10.77 18.08
N GLU A 115 -4.63 -9.91 18.98
CA GLU A 115 -5.61 -10.27 20.02
C GLU A 115 -6.97 -10.68 19.43
N ALA A 116 -7.38 -10.07 18.32
CA ALA A 116 -8.62 -10.44 17.63
C ALA A 116 -8.58 -11.84 17.02
N GLY A 117 -7.39 -12.44 16.85
CA GLY A 117 -7.24 -13.85 16.45
C GLY A 117 -6.56 -14.07 15.11
N ALA A 118 -5.79 -13.13 14.62
CA ALA A 118 -4.90 -13.37 13.49
C ALA A 118 -3.70 -14.24 13.93
N ASP A 119 -3.39 -15.30 13.18
CA ASP A 119 -2.20 -16.13 13.37
C ASP A 119 -1.02 -15.65 12.51
N ARG A 120 -1.29 -14.85 11.49
CA ARG A 120 -0.32 -14.30 10.53
C ARG A 120 -0.87 -13.02 9.89
N VAL A 121 0.03 -12.15 9.47
CA VAL A 121 -0.30 -10.98 8.65
C VAL A 121 0.42 -11.07 7.31
N LEU A 122 -0.31 -10.80 6.21
CA LEU A 122 0.23 -10.58 4.88
C LEU A 122 -0.08 -9.14 4.48
N THR A 123 0.91 -8.36 4.11
CA THR A 123 0.74 -6.95 3.77
C THR A 123 1.65 -6.55 2.60
N LEU A 124 1.51 -5.33 2.10
CA LEU A 124 2.29 -4.81 0.99
C LEU A 124 2.92 -3.47 1.38
N ASP A 125 4.22 -3.31 1.13
CA ASP A 125 4.99 -2.07 1.30
C ASP A 125 4.64 -1.29 2.59
N LEU A 126 4.89 -1.88 3.73
CA LEU A 126 4.78 -1.17 5.02
C LEU A 126 5.58 0.13 4.97
N HIS A 127 4.99 1.21 5.50
CA HIS A 127 5.63 2.53 5.56
C HIS A 127 7.04 2.47 6.16
N ALA A 128 7.21 1.62 7.17
CA ALA A 128 8.50 1.35 7.79
C ALA A 128 8.65 -0.15 8.07
N GLY A 129 9.76 -0.74 7.62
CA GLY A 129 9.99 -2.18 7.72
C GLY A 129 9.98 -2.72 9.16
N GLN A 130 10.36 -1.89 10.16
CA GLN A 130 10.33 -2.23 11.57
C GLN A 130 8.92 -2.50 12.12
N ILE A 131 7.84 -2.08 11.43
CA ILE A 131 6.45 -2.38 11.84
C ILE A 131 6.21 -3.88 11.90
N GLN A 132 6.91 -4.69 11.10
CA GLN A 132 6.88 -6.16 11.20
C GLN A 132 7.19 -6.64 12.62
N GLY A 133 8.13 -5.99 13.29
CA GLY A 133 8.50 -6.28 14.68
C GLY A 133 7.50 -5.79 15.74
N PHE A 134 6.41 -5.12 15.34
CA PHE A 134 5.33 -4.74 16.26
C PHE A 134 4.34 -5.88 16.49
N PHE A 135 4.35 -6.86 15.62
CA PHE A 135 3.53 -8.07 15.75
C PHE A 135 4.30 -9.17 16.49
N ASP A 136 3.63 -9.89 17.34
CA ASP A 136 4.14 -11.10 17.99
C ASP A 136 3.78 -12.38 17.19
N ILE A 137 3.20 -12.20 16.01
CA ILE A 137 2.88 -13.24 15.01
C ILE A 137 3.67 -13.01 13.73
N PRO A 138 3.86 -14.03 12.87
CA PRO A 138 4.55 -13.86 11.59
C PRO A 138 3.93 -12.80 10.70
N VAL A 139 4.78 -12.00 10.04
CA VAL A 139 4.39 -10.97 9.07
C VAL A 139 5.13 -11.17 7.77
N ASP A 140 4.40 -11.35 6.69
CA ASP A 140 4.93 -11.33 5.33
C ASP A 140 4.64 -9.96 4.72
N ASN A 141 5.69 -9.14 4.58
CA ASN A 141 5.58 -7.84 3.92
C ASN A 141 6.03 -7.99 2.45
N LEU A 142 5.07 -7.94 1.53
CA LEU A 142 5.34 -7.96 0.10
C LEU A 142 5.85 -6.60 -0.38
N TYR A 143 6.43 -6.57 -1.60
CA TYR A 143 6.95 -5.35 -2.22
C TYR A 143 6.39 -5.18 -3.62
N ALA A 144 5.91 -3.96 -3.93
CA ALA A 144 5.46 -3.60 -5.27
C ALA A 144 6.62 -3.33 -6.25
N ALA A 145 7.85 -3.22 -5.75
CA ALA A 145 9.02 -2.87 -6.55
C ALA A 145 9.23 -3.74 -7.80
N PRO A 146 9.10 -5.09 -7.78
CA PRO A 146 9.20 -5.89 -9.00
C PRO A 146 8.09 -5.60 -10.01
N LEU A 147 6.87 -5.37 -9.53
CA LEU A 147 5.71 -5.01 -10.36
C LEU A 147 5.92 -3.64 -11.03
N PHE A 148 6.35 -2.65 -10.26
CA PHE A 148 6.66 -1.32 -10.76
C PHE A 148 7.81 -1.35 -11.77
N ALA A 149 8.90 -2.06 -11.47
CA ALA A 149 10.04 -2.14 -12.39
C ALA A 149 9.63 -2.71 -13.75
N ARG A 150 8.80 -3.77 -13.79
CA ARG A 150 8.30 -4.34 -15.03
C ARG A 150 7.46 -3.33 -15.82
N ASP A 151 6.48 -2.70 -15.18
CA ASP A 151 5.62 -1.72 -15.84
C ASP A 151 6.40 -0.49 -16.34
N ILE A 152 7.42 -0.03 -15.58
CA ILE A 152 8.30 1.05 -16.00
C ILE A 152 9.12 0.64 -17.24
N GLN A 153 9.73 -0.55 -17.23
CA GLN A 153 10.49 -1.07 -18.38
C GLN A 153 9.64 -1.15 -19.65
N GLU A 154 8.40 -1.59 -19.54
CA GLU A 154 7.49 -1.69 -20.68
C GLU A 154 7.06 -0.30 -21.19
N ARG A 155 6.73 0.63 -20.32
CA ARG A 155 6.18 1.94 -20.71
C ARG A 155 7.24 2.96 -21.13
N PHE A 156 8.42 2.86 -20.58
CA PHE A 156 9.51 3.82 -20.81
C PHE A 156 10.69 3.21 -21.54
N ALA A 157 10.45 2.15 -22.33
CA ALA A 157 11.49 1.48 -23.12
C ALA A 157 12.27 2.48 -23.99
N GLY A 158 13.60 2.44 -23.88
CA GLY A 158 14.50 3.29 -24.66
C GLY A 158 14.62 4.75 -24.18
N ARG A 159 14.00 5.10 -23.06
CA ARG A 159 14.13 6.44 -22.46
C ARG A 159 15.30 6.49 -21.47
N ASP A 160 15.88 7.67 -21.30
CA ASP A 160 16.91 7.93 -20.29
C ASP A 160 16.23 8.25 -18.96
N LEU A 161 16.15 7.23 -18.10
CA LEU A 161 15.40 7.28 -16.84
C LEU A 161 16.26 7.74 -15.67
N MET A 162 15.63 8.45 -14.73
CA MET A 162 16.13 8.74 -13.40
C MET A 162 15.07 8.36 -12.37
N VAL A 163 15.37 7.43 -11.47
CA VAL A 163 14.51 7.16 -10.32
C VAL A 163 14.70 8.24 -9.27
N VAL A 164 13.63 8.72 -8.66
CA VAL A 164 13.67 9.82 -7.70
C VAL A 164 12.98 9.43 -6.40
N SER A 165 13.69 9.60 -5.28
CA SER A 165 13.06 9.58 -3.96
C SER A 165 12.52 10.96 -3.60
N PRO A 166 11.23 11.10 -3.26
CA PRO A 166 10.63 12.41 -2.94
C PRO A 166 11.07 12.97 -1.57
N ASP A 167 11.77 12.17 -0.78
CA ASP A 167 12.41 12.57 0.47
C ASP A 167 13.51 11.59 0.88
N VAL A 168 14.22 11.89 1.98
CA VAL A 168 15.32 11.06 2.50
C VAL A 168 14.82 9.70 3.02
N GLY A 169 13.57 9.63 3.51
CA GLY A 169 12.99 8.41 4.08
C GLY A 169 12.73 7.33 3.02
N GLY A 170 12.38 7.73 1.80
CA GLY A 170 12.06 6.82 0.68
C GLY A 170 13.27 6.27 -0.09
N VAL A 171 14.51 6.69 0.25
CA VAL A 171 15.72 6.37 -0.54
C VAL A 171 15.95 4.86 -0.72
N VAL A 172 15.70 4.06 0.31
CA VAL A 172 15.90 2.60 0.24
C VAL A 172 14.94 1.99 -0.80
N ARG A 173 13.67 2.41 -0.79
CA ARG A 173 12.64 1.97 -1.75
C ARG A 173 12.98 2.38 -3.18
N ALA A 174 13.33 3.65 -3.37
CA ALA A 174 13.71 4.18 -4.68
C ALA A 174 14.96 3.46 -5.22
N ARG A 175 15.95 3.18 -4.38
CA ARG A 175 17.16 2.43 -4.75
C ARG A 175 16.83 1.02 -5.21
N ALA A 176 15.89 0.32 -4.57
CA ALA A 176 15.48 -1.02 -4.98
C ALA A 176 14.92 -1.05 -6.41
N ILE A 177 14.19 -0.01 -6.81
CA ILE A 177 13.67 0.14 -8.18
C ILE A 177 14.79 0.57 -9.14
N ALA A 178 15.62 1.55 -8.77
CA ALA A 178 16.74 2.01 -9.59
C ALA A 178 17.70 0.86 -9.93
N THR A 179 18.00 -0.01 -8.96
CA THR A 179 18.84 -1.20 -9.19
C THR A 179 18.21 -2.16 -10.19
N ARG A 180 16.89 -2.43 -10.10
CA ARG A 180 16.17 -3.31 -11.05
C ARG A 180 16.09 -2.72 -12.47
N LEU A 181 16.03 -1.40 -12.56
CA LEU A 181 16.00 -0.70 -13.85
C LEU A 181 17.39 -0.40 -14.42
N HIS A 182 18.46 -0.69 -13.68
CA HIS A 182 19.84 -0.31 -14.03
C HIS A 182 19.98 1.18 -14.35
N THR A 183 19.37 2.04 -13.53
CA THR A 183 19.39 3.49 -13.68
C THR A 183 19.88 4.20 -12.42
N ASP A 184 20.18 5.49 -12.55
CA ASP A 184 20.62 6.32 -11.44
C ASP A 184 19.47 6.69 -10.51
N LEU A 185 19.83 7.22 -9.32
CA LEU A 185 18.93 7.67 -8.28
C LEU A 185 19.19 9.14 -7.94
N ALA A 186 18.14 9.96 -7.97
CA ALA A 186 18.15 11.30 -7.40
C ALA A 186 17.29 11.36 -6.13
N ILE A 187 17.54 12.34 -5.28
CA ILE A 187 16.86 12.51 -3.98
C ILE A 187 16.39 13.96 -3.87
N ILE A 188 15.14 14.15 -3.43
CA ILE A 188 14.63 15.47 -3.04
C ILE A 188 14.91 15.68 -1.55
N ASP A 189 15.82 16.61 -1.22
CA ASP A 189 16.08 17.04 0.15
C ASP A 189 15.21 18.26 0.48
N LYS A 190 14.33 18.10 1.47
CA LYS A 190 13.43 19.15 1.95
C LYS A 190 14.09 19.88 3.11
N ARG A 191 14.45 21.13 2.91
CA ARG A 191 14.99 21.98 3.98
C ARG A 191 14.02 23.10 4.33
N ARG A 192 13.69 23.18 5.60
CA ARG A 192 13.04 24.36 6.20
C ARG A 192 14.13 25.22 6.83
N GLU A 193 14.48 26.31 6.17
CA GLU A 193 15.50 27.21 6.72
C GLU A 193 15.02 27.93 8.00
N ARG A 194 13.72 28.21 8.13
CA ARG A 194 13.08 28.82 9.32
C ARG A 194 11.58 28.50 9.34
N ALA A 195 10.97 28.53 10.52
CA ALA A 195 9.52 28.47 10.67
C ALA A 195 8.86 29.67 9.92
N GLY A 196 7.92 29.39 8.99
CA GLY A 196 7.20 30.42 8.22
C GLY A 196 7.80 30.75 6.84
N VAL A 197 8.94 30.14 6.45
CA VAL A 197 9.50 30.25 5.09
C VAL A 197 9.07 29.06 4.25
N SER A 198 8.83 29.29 2.95
CA SER A 198 8.49 28.23 1.99
C SER A 198 9.57 27.13 1.99
N GLU A 199 9.16 25.87 1.92
CA GLU A 199 10.07 24.73 1.83
C GLU A 199 10.95 24.87 0.57
N VAL A 200 12.26 24.85 0.76
CA VAL A 200 13.21 24.77 -0.36
C VAL A 200 13.42 23.28 -0.68
N MET A 201 13.14 22.92 -1.92
CA MET A 201 13.37 21.58 -2.46
C MET A 201 14.72 21.59 -3.16
N ASN A 202 15.70 20.88 -2.60
CA ASN A 202 17.01 20.70 -3.23
C ASN A 202 17.06 19.32 -3.91
N VAL A 203 17.38 19.30 -5.21
CA VAL A 203 17.53 18.06 -5.98
C VAL A 203 19.00 17.63 -5.89
N ILE A 204 19.24 16.45 -5.35
CA ILE A 204 20.55 15.80 -5.29
C ILE A 204 20.61 14.76 -6.39
N GLY A 205 21.48 14.98 -7.37
CA GLY A 205 21.61 14.21 -8.60
C GLY A 205 21.31 15.07 -9.84
N ASP A 206 21.89 14.72 -10.99
CA ASP A 206 21.66 15.44 -12.26
C ASP A 206 20.46 14.84 -13.00
N VAL A 207 19.36 15.61 -13.05
CA VAL A 207 18.10 15.23 -13.69
C VAL A 207 17.91 15.89 -15.05
N THR A 208 18.89 16.68 -15.53
CA THR A 208 18.80 17.46 -16.75
C THR A 208 18.56 16.56 -17.97
N GLY A 209 17.46 16.82 -18.70
CA GLY A 209 17.07 16.09 -19.90
C GLY A 209 16.59 14.65 -19.69
N ARG A 210 16.45 14.20 -18.46
CA ARG A 210 16.05 12.83 -18.10
C ARG A 210 14.55 12.73 -17.80
N ASP A 211 13.99 11.55 -18.04
CA ASP A 211 12.61 11.21 -17.65
C ASP A 211 12.63 10.72 -16.19
N CYS A 212 12.08 11.49 -15.29
CA CYS A 212 12.12 11.24 -13.84
C CYS A 212 10.93 10.41 -13.39
N ILE A 213 11.21 9.36 -12.61
CA ILE A 213 10.20 8.48 -12.00
C ILE A 213 10.26 8.64 -10.47
N ILE A 214 9.31 9.38 -9.90
CA ILE A 214 9.17 9.50 -8.44
C ILE A 214 8.63 8.17 -7.89
N VAL A 215 9.26 7.67 -6.82
CA VAL A 215 8.85 6.41 -6.18
C VAL A 215 8.60 6.63 -4.70
N ASP A 216 7.41 6.21 -4.22
CA ASP A 216 7.05 6.33 -2.82
C ASP A 216 6.13 5.17 -2.36
N ASP A 217 5.87 5.04 -1.04
CA ASP A 217 4.89 4.09 -0.50
C ASP A 217 3.47 4.65 -0.47
N ILE A 218 3.30 5.92 -0.13
CA ILE A 218 1.97 6.50 0.10
C ILE A 218 1.86 7.87 -0.57
N ILE A 219 0.80 8.04 -1.36
CA ILE A 219 0.31 9.38 -1.70
C ILE A 219 -0.98 9.65 -0.93
N ASP A 220 -0.92 10.66 -0.05
CA ASP A 220 -2.06 11.09 0.76
C ASP A 220 -2.63 12.40 0.19
N SER A 221 -2.20 13.58 0.66
CA SER A 221 -2.65 14.87 0.13
C SER A 221 -2.04 15.24 -1.23
N GLY A 222 -1.00 14.54 -1.68
CA GLY A 222 -0.30 14.78 -2.95
C GLY A 222 0.71 15.93 -2.93
N GLY A 223 0.74 16.74 -1.87
CA GLY A 223 1.61 17.92 -1.83
C GLY A 223 3.10 17.61 -2.02
N THR A 224 3.60 16.56 -1.37
CA THR A 224 5.00 16.12 -1.51
C THR A 224 5.37 15.81 -2.95
N HIS A 225 4.53 15.00 -3.63
CA HIS A 225 4.78 14.56 -5.00
C HIS A 225 4.67 15.70 -6.02
N CYS A 226 3.67 16.58 -5.85
CA CYS A 226 3.50 17.75 -6.72
C CYS A 226 4.68 18.71 -6.58
N ASN A 227 5.09 19.04 -5.35
CA ASN A 227 6.24 19.90 -5.11
C ASN A 227 7.55 19.29 -5.62
N ALA A 228 7.71 17.95 -5.48
CA ALA A 228 8.86 17.23 -6.04
C ALA A 228 8.88 17.31 -7.56
N ALA A 229 7.73 17.12 -8.23
CA ALA A 229 7.62 17.24 -9.68
C ALA A 229 7.97 18.65 -10.16
N ASP A 230 7.45 19.68 -9.51
CA ASP A 230 7.81 21.06 -9.80
C ASP A 230 9.31 21.33 -9.64
N ALA A 231 9.94 20.79 -8.60
CA ALA A 231 11.38 20.93 -8.38
C ALA A 231 12.19 20.24 -9.47
N LEU A 232 11.82 19.04 -9.87
CA LEU A 232 12.48 18.28 -10.94
C LEU A 232 12.39 19.03 -12.29
N MET A 233 11.20 19.52 -12.64
CA MET A 233 11.02 20.31 -13.87
C MET A 233 11.85 21.59 -13.87
N ARG A 234 11.92 22.30 -12.74
CA ARG A 234 12.79 23.49 -12.59
C ARG A 234 14.27 23.18 -12.69
N ASN A 235 14.68 21.94 -12.37
CA ASN A 235 16.06 21.46 -12.49
C ASN A 235 16.33 20.79 -13.86
N GLY A 236 15.45 20.98 -14.86
CA GLY A 236 15.68 20.58 -16.25
C GLY A 236 15.29 19.14 -16.57
N ALA A 237 14.49 18.47 -15.72
CA ALA A 237 13.91 17.17 -16.09
C ALA A 237 13.07 17.30 -17.36
N ARG A 238 13.12 16.27 -18.24
CA ARG A 238 12.33 16.25 -19.46
C ARG A 238 10.85 15.96 -19.18
N SER A 239 10.59 15.03 -18.30
CA SER A 239 9.25 14.66 -17.85
C SER A 239 9.29 14.12 -16.44
N VAL A 240 8.13 14.08 -15.76
CA VAL A 240 7.99 13.48 -14.44
C VAL A 240 6.76 12.57 -14.43
N SER A 241 6.96 11.33 -14.01
CA SER A 241 5.91 10.38 -13.66
C SER A 241 6.11 9.87 -12.23
N ALA A 242 5.11 9.25 -11.63
CA ALA A 242 5.22 8.74 -10.27
C ALA A 242 4.64 7.32 -10.14
N TYR A 243 5.28 6.50 -9.31
CA TYR A 243 4.84 5.17 -8.92
C TYR A 243 4.77 5.11 -7.41
N VAL A 244 3.57 4.92 -6.88
CA VAL A 244 3.32 4.95 -5.44
C VAL A 244 2.46 3.75 -5.06
N THR A 245 2.86 3.01 -4.03
CA THR A 245 2.16 1.78 -3.69
C THR A 245 0.73 2.06 -3.25
N HIS A 246 0.50 2.99 -2.33
CA HIS A 246 -0.81 3.22 -1.73
C HIS A 246 -1.39 4.59 -2.10
N GLY A 247 -2.43 4.57 -2.93
CA GLY A 247 -3.17 5.77 -3.32
C GLY A 247 -4.27 6.13 -2.31
N VAL A 248 -3.92 6.81 -1.22
CA VAL A 248 -4.91 7.26 -0.21
C VAL A 248 -5.74 8.42 -0.75
N PHE A 249 -5.12 9.37 -1.45
CA PHE A 249 -5.76 10.48 -2.16
C PHE A 249 -6.77 11.29 -1.33
N SER A 250 -6.38 11.72 -0.14
CA SER A 250 -7.23 12.57 0.70
C SER A 250 -7.30 14.02 0.23
N GLY A 251 -8.33 14.74 0.62
CA GLY A 251 -8.41 16.20 0.55
C GLY A 251 -8.16 16.81 -0.84
N GLY A 252 -8.74 16.24 -1.90
CA GLY A 252 -8.61 16.77 -3.28
C GLY A 252 -7.25 16.47 -3.94
N ALA A 253 -6.53 15.46 -3.46
CA ALA A 253 -5.21 15.09 -3.96
C ALA A 253 -5.21 14.74 -5.45
N VAL A 254 -6.25 14.06 -5.95
CA VAL A 254 -6.36 13.69 -7.39
C VAL A 254 -6.38 14.96 -8.27
N ALA A 255 -7.17 15.97 -7.89
CA ALA A 255 -7.21 17.24 -8.62
C ALA A 255 -5.86 17.98 -8.55
N ARG A 256 -5.18 17.93 -7.39
CA ARG A 256 -3.84 18.52 -7.23
C ARG A 256 -2.81 17.84 -8.12
N VAL A 257 -2.83 16.50 -8.18
CA VAL A 257 -1.98 15.73 -9.10
C VAL A 257 -2.28 16.07 -10.55
N GLY A 258 -3.57 16.23 -10.91
CA GLY A 258 -4.00 16.64 -12.25
C GLY A 258 -3.52 18.02 -12.69
N ALA A 259 -3.26 18.92 -11.72
CA ALA A 259 -2.75 20.26 -11.97
C ALA A 259 -1.21 20.37 -11.92
N ALA A 260 -0.52 19.34 -11.41
CA ALA A 260 0.93 19.31 -11.29
C ALA A 260 1.59 18.79 -12.59
N PRO A 261 2.88 19.07 -12.83
CA PRO A 261 3.62 18.57 -13.98
C PRO A 261 3.98 17.06 -13.82
N ILE A 262 2.97 16.25 -13.50
CA ILE A 262 3.08 14.79 -13.42
C ILE A 262 2.33 14.21 -14.62
N GLU A 263 3.07 13.60 -15.55
CA GLU A 263 2.47 13.00 -16.75
C GLU A 263 1.54 11.83 -16.37
N MET A 264 1.99 10.97 -15.46
CA MET A 264 1.20 9.83 -14.98
C MET A 264 1.54 9.50 -13.53
N MET A 265 0.53 9.43 -12.69
CA MET A 265 0.56 8.88 -11.34
C MET A 265 0.07 7.44 -11.40
N THR A 266 0.96 6.49 -11.16
CA THR A 266 0.61 5.07 -11.07
C THR A 266 0.56 4.65 -9.60
N VAL A 267 -0.57 4.13 -9.15
CA VAL A 267 -0.70 3.54 -7.81
C VAL A 267 -1.11 2.09 -7.94
N THR A 268 -0.95 1.28 -6.88
CA THR A 268 -1.55 -0.05 -6.89
C THR A 268 -3.02 0.01 -6.52
N ASP A 269 -3.74 -1.07 -6.77
CA ASP A 269 -5.13 -1.24 -6.32
C ASP A 269 -5.24 -1.77 -4.88
N SER A 270 -4.19 -1.61 -4.06
CA SER A 270 -4.21 -1.91 -2.62
C SER A 270 -5.31 -1.16 -1.85
N ILE A 271 -5.72 -0.02 -2.36
CA ILE A 271 -6.90 0.76 -1.93
C ILE A 271 -7.85 0.86 -3.11
N ALA A 272 -9.14 0.64 -2.87
CA ALA A 272 -10.15 0.74 -3.91
C ALA A 272 -10.18 2.14 -4.54
N ALA A 273 -10.25 2.21 -5.88
CA ALA A 273 -10.32 3.48 -6.59
C ALA A 273 -11.59 4.24 -6.20
N THR A 274 -11.42 5.51 -5.82
CA THR A 274 -12.54 6.45 -5.71
C THR A 274 -13.03 6.86 -7.10
N GLU A 275 -14.20 7.48 -7.19
CA GLU A 275 -14.70 8.03 -8.44
C GLU A 275 -13.72 9.05 -9.05
N ALA A 276 -13.10 9.88 -8.22
CA ALA A 276 -12.09 10.83 -8.65
C ALA A 276 -10.88 10.15 -9.30
N VAL A 277 -10.40 9.03 -8.74
CA VAL A 277 -9.29 8.25 -9.32
C VAL A 277 -9.70 7.62 -10.64
N ARG A 278 -10.89 7.01 -10.71
CA ARG A 278 -11.39 6.37 -11.95
C ARG A 278 -11.56 7.35 -13.11
N ASN A 279 -11.95 8.60 -12.81
CA ASN A 279 -12.20 9.65 -13.82
C ASN A 279 -10.95 10.51 -14.10
N SER A 280 -9.82 10.25 -13.42
CA SER A 280 -8.58 11.01 -13.65
C SER A 280 -7.91 10.61 -14.95
N ALA A 281 -7.52 11.62 -15.76
CA ALA A 281 -6.79 11.39 -17.00
C ALA A 281 -5.32 10.98 -16.79
N ASN A 282 -4.73 11.37 -15.65
CA ASN A 282 -3.32 11.14 -15.35
C ASN A 282 -3.08 10.33 -14.06
N THR A 283 -4.09 9.58 -13.58
CA THR A 283 -3.93 8.62 -12.48
C THR A 283 -4.44 7.26 -12.91
N ARG A 284 -3.66 6.21 -12.68
CA ARG A 284 -4.06 4.83 -13.00
C ARG A 284 -3.72 3.88 -11.86
N GLN A 285 -4.44 2.75 -11.81
CA GLN A 285 -4.13 1.67 -10.89
C GLN A 285 -3.42 0.51 -11.58
N LEU A 286 -2.46 -0.08 -10.89
CA LEU A 286 -1.75 -1.28 -11.28
C LEU A 286 -2.22 -2.44 -10.39
N PRO A 287 -2.74 -3.54 -10.97
CA PRO A 287 -3.34 -4.62 -10.18
C PRO A 287 -2.29 -5.44 -9.43
N ILE A 288 -2.58 -5.75 -8.15
CA ILE A 288 -1.73 -6.59 -7.29
C ILE A 288 -2.33 -7.97 -7.00
N ALA A 289 -3.49 -8.27 -7.56
CA ALA A 289 -4.22 -9.51 -7.26
C ALA A 289 -3.36 -10.77 -7.49
N ALA A 290 -2.61 -10.85 -8.59
CA ALA A 290 -1.73 -11.98 -8.89
C ALA A 290 -0.60 -12.13 -7.86
N LEU A 291 -0.02 -11.03 -7.39
CA LEU A 291 1.03 -11.02 -6.36
C LEU A 291 0.49 -11.54 -5.02
N LEU A 292 -0.68 -11.03 -4.59
CA LEU A 292 -1.33 -11.46 -3.36
C LEU A 292 -1.74 -12.93 -3.43
N ALA A 293 -2.36 -13.36 -4.54
CA ALA A 293 -2.78 -14.74 -4.75
C ALA A 293 -1.61 -15.72 -4.67
N GLU A 294 -0.48 -15.40 -5.29
CA GLU A 294 0.72 -16.22 -5.24
C GLU A 294 1.30 -16.31 -3.83
N ALA A 295 1.35 -15.18 -3.10
CA ALA A 295 1.80 -15.18 -1.71
C ALA A 295 0.86 -16.00 -0.81
N MET A 296 -0.45 -15.85 -0.96
CA MET A 296 -1.45 -16.61 -0.21
C MET A 296 -1.35 -18.11 -0.50
N ARG A 297 -1.14 -18.51 -1.76
CA ARG A 297 -0.92 -19.89 -2.15
C ARG A 297 0.32 -20.46 -1.46
N ARG A 298 1.45 -19.76 -1.50
CA ARG A 298 2.70 -20.18 -0.85
C ARG A 298 2.56 -20.31 0.65
N ILE A 299 1.88 -19.37 1.32
CA ILE A 299 1.58 -19.47 2.76
C ILE A 299 0.74 -20.71 3.06
N SER A 300 -0.28 -21.00 2.25
CA SER A 300 -1.14 -22.17 2.44
C SER A 300 -0.40 -23.50 2.21
N GLU A 301 0.53 -23.52 1.24
CA GLU A 301 1.37 -24.67 0.89
C GLU A 301 2.67 -24.76 1.72
N GLU A 302 2.86 -23.85 2.69
CA GLU A 302 4.04 -23.77 3.55
C GLU A 302 5.37 -23.62 2.77
N SER A 303 5.30 -22.93 1.62
CA SER A 303 6.45 -22.63 0.75
C SER A 303 6.95 -21.19 0.92
N SER A 304 8.19 -20.92 0.45
CA SER A 304 8.85 -19.62 0.66
C SER A 304 8.14 -18.47 -0.06
N VAL A 305 7.79 -17.41 0.68
CA VAL A 305 7.27 -16.16 0.15
C VAL A 305 8.40 -15.22 -0.30
N SER A 306 9.57 -15.26 0.35
CA SER A 306 10.70 -14.36 0.05
C SER A 306 11.23 -14.50 -1.37
N SER A 307 11.17 -15.68 -1.97
CA SER A 307 11.57 -15.89 -3.38
C SER A 307 10.66 -15.19 -4.42
N LEU A 308 9.61 -14.49 -3.99
CA LEU A 308 8.83 -13.61 -4.88
C LEU A 308 9.56 -12.30 -5.20
N PHE A 309 10.65 -11.99 -4.51
CA PHE A 309 11.36 -10.71 -4.60
C PHE A 309 12.80 -10.82 -5.11
N ASP A 310 13.26 -12.05 -5.38
CA ASP A 310 14.59 -12.35 -5.94
C ASP A 310 14.69 -11.94 -7.41
#